data_8c2503a17eda3e91961c8305f3d447da
#
_entry.id   8c2503a17eda3e91961c8305f3d447da
#
_cell.length_a   1.000
_cell.length_b   1.000
_cell.length_c   1.000
_cell.angle_alpha   90.00
_cell.angle_beta   90.00
_cell.angle_gamma   90.00
#
_symmetry.space_group_name_H-M   'P 1'
#
loop_
_entity.id
_entity.type
_entity.pdbx_description
1 polymer ?
#
loop_
_entity_poly.entity_id
_entity_poly.type
_entity_poly.pdbx_seq_one_letter_code
_entity_poly.pdbx_strand_id
1 'polypeptide(L)' 'VVVVLDVRLLVDGEEISLNKFVVKILGGTIVGAVSALRGVKENWKEIKIEIKR' A
#
# COMPACT_ATOMS: atom_id res chain seq x y z
N VAL A 1 -13.24 2.54 14.18
CA VAL A 1 -13.17 2.84 12.75
C VAL A 1 -12.46 1.68 12.05
N VAL A 2 -13.17 1.02 11.16
CA VAL A 2 -12.58 -0.05 10.36
C VAL A 2 -11.99 0.55 9.10
N VAL A 3 -10.67 0.51 8.96
CA VAL A 3 -10.01 0.95 7.75
C VAL A 3 -9.87 -0.26 6.84
N VAL A 4 -10.59 -0.24 5.72
CA VAL A 4 -10.48 -1.28 4.71
C VAL A 4 -9.40 -0.86 3.73
N LEU A 5 -8.31 -1.63 3.69
CA LEU A 5 -7.23 -1.40 2.76
C LEU A 5 -7.38 -2.34 1.57
N ASP A 6 -7.27 -1.80 0.38
CA ASP A 6 -7.23 -2.56 -0.84
C ASP A 6 -5.82 -2.42 -1.43
N VAL A 7 -5.14 -3.55 -1.58
CA VAL A 7 -3.74 -3.57 -2.03
C VAL A 7 -3.64 -4.37 -3.31
N ARG A 8 -3.05 -3.77 -4.33
CA ARG A 8 -2.73 -4.44 -5.58
C ARG A 8 -1.23 -4.38 -5.80
N LEU A 9 -0.64 -5.52 -6.10
CA LEU A 9 0.78 -5.63 -6.40
C LEU A 9 0.96 -6.11 -7.83
N LEU A 10 1.70 -5.33 -8.62
CA LEU A 10 2.03 -5.70 -9.99
C LEU A 10 3.55 -5.76 -10.12
N VAL A 11 4.05 -6.84 -10.71
CA VAL A 11 5.46 -7.00 -11.00
C VAL A 11 5.61 -7.25 -12.50
N ASP A 12 6.32 -6.35 -13.19
CA ASP A 12 6.45 -6.37 -14.64
C ASP A 12 5.10 -6.44 -15.37
N GLY A 13 4.11 -5.71 -14.83
CA GLY A 13 2.78 -5.66 -15.41
C GLY A 13 1.87 -6.82 -15.04
N GLU A 14 2.37 -7.83 -14.35
CA GLU A 14 1.56 -8.96 -13.90
C GLU A 14 1.08 -8.75 -12.47
N GLU A 15 -0.21 -8.96 -12.27
CA GLU A 15 -0.79 -8.85 -10.94
C GLU A 15 -0.47 -10.09 -10.11
N ILE A 16 0.10 -9.87 -8.95
CA ILE A 16 0.46 -10.93 -8.01
C ILE A 16 -0.71 -11.15 -7.06
N SER A 17 -1.16 -12.40 -6.95
CA SER A 17 -2.24 -12.75 -6.03
C SER A 17 -1.81 -12.58 -4.59
N LEU A 18 -2.62 -11.86 -3.83
CA LEU A 18 -2.36 -11.62 -2.41
C LEU A 18 -3.53 -12.17 -1.61
N ASN A 19 -3.22 -12.91 -0.53
CA ASN A 19 -4.24 -13.31 0.42
C ASN A 19 -4.48 -12.18 1.44
N LYS A 20 -5.49 -12.34 2.27
CA LYS A 20 -5.86 -11.30 3.26
C LYS A 20 -4.72 -10.97 4.21
N PHE A 21 -3.96 -11.98 4.61
CA PHE A 21 -2.83 -11.78 5.52
C PHE A 21 -1.75 -10.92 4.88
N VAL A 22 -1.38 -11.22 3.63
CA VAL A 22 -0.37 -10.46 2.90
C VAL A 22 -0.83 -9.04 2.63
N VAL A 23 -2.10 -8.85 2.26
CA VAL A 23 -2.67 -7.51 2.08
C VAL A 23 -2.54 -6.69 3.36
N LYS A 24 -2.84 -7.30 4.50
CA LYS A 24 -2.74 -6.64 5.80
C LYS A 24 -1.29 -6.24 6.11
N ILE A 25 -0.35 -7.14 5.90
CA ILE A 25 1.07 -6.89 6.17
C ILE A 25 1.64 -5.82 5.23
N LEU A 26 1.45 -5.99 3.92
CA LEU A 26 1.95 -5.04 2.93
C LEU A 26 1.30 -3.67 3.11
N GLY A 27 -0.01 -3.64 3.19
CA GLY A 27 -0.74 -2.39 3.35
C GLY A 27 -0.34 -1.65 4.61
N GLY A 28 -0.28 -2.37 5.73
CA GLY A 28 0.12 -1.79 7.01
C GLY A 28 1.55 -1.26 7.01
N THR A 29 2.47 -2.02 6.41
CA THR A 29 3.88 -1.61 6.32
C THR A 29 4.02 -0.34 5.47
N ILE A 30 3.38 -0.32 4.31
CA ILE A 30 3.47 0.81 3.39
C ILE A 30 2.79 2.04 3.99
N VAL A 31 1.60 1.89 4.52
CA VAL A 31 0.87 2.99 5.16
C VAL A 31 1.66 3.56 6.33
N GLY A 32 2.26 2.69 7.15
CA GLY A 32 3.08 3.11 8.26
C GLY A 32 4.30 3.90 7.83
N ALA A 33 5.01 3.40 6.80
CA ALA A 33 6.19 4.08 6.28
C ALA A 33 5.84 5.44 5.66
N VAL A 34 4.78 5.48 4.85
CA VAL A 34 4.35 6.70 4.17
C VAL A 34 3.84 7.73 5.17
N SER A 35 3.13 7.29 6.20
CA SER A 35 2.58 8.20 7.22
C SER A 35 3.67 8.90 8.04
N ALA A 36 4.87 8.33 8.09
CA ALA A 36 6.00 8.93 8.78
C ALA A 36 6.71 10.01 7.96
N LEU A 37 6.37 10.15 6.68
CA LEU A 37 7.01 11.11 5.79
C LEU A 37 6.38 12.50 5.93
N ARG A 38 7.22 13.54 5.77
CA ARG A 38 6.73 14.91 5.75
C ARG A 38 5.93 15.16 4.48
N GLY A 39 4.89 15.96 4.59
CA GLY A 39 4.09 16.34 3.44
C GLY A 39 2.95 15.36 3.13
N VAL A 40 2.87 14.26 3.85
CA VAL A 40 1.77 13.31 3.69
C VAL A 40 0.63 13.72 4.62
N LYS A 41 -0.53 13.98 4.06
CA LYS A 41 -1.73 14.33 4.82
C LYS A 41 -2.45 13.07 5.27
N GLU A 42 -3.07 13.11 6.43
CA GLU A 42 -3.79 11.95 6.99
C GLU A 42 -5.03 11.58 6.20
N ASN A 43 -5.57 12.50 5.42
CA ASN A 43 -6.80 12.27 4.66
C ASN A 43 -6.56 11.79 3.23
N TRP A 44 -5.41 11.16 2.98
CA TRP A 44 -5.12 10.61 1.65
C TRP A 44 -6.15 9.56 1.24
N LYS A 45 -6.35 9.43 -0.06
CA LYS A 45 -7.29 8.46 -0.64
C LYS A 45 -6.57 7.30 -1.32
N GLU A 46 -5.37 7.54 -1.83
CA GLU A 46 -4.66 6.57 -2.64
C GLU A 46 -3.16 6.75 -2.48
N ILE A 47 -2.44 5.64 -2.39
CA ILE A 47 -0.98 5.63 -2.38
C ILE A 47 -0.52 4.83 -3.58
N LYS A 48 0.32 5.42 -4.41
CA LYS A 48 0.97 4.75 -5.53
C LYS A 48 2.47 4.72 -5.30
N ILE A 49 3.07 3.56 -5.54
CA ILE A 49 4.51 3.36 -5.44
C ILE A 49 4.98 2.77 -6.75
N GLU A 50 6.01 3.37 -7.32
CA GLU A 50 6.62 2.87 -8.55
C GLU A 50 8.10 2.60 -8.29
N ILE A 51 8.54 1.37 -8.54
CA ILE A 51 9.93 0.95 -8.35
C ILE A 51 10.41 0.34 -9.67
N LYS A 52 11.48 0.90 -10.21
CA LYS A 52 12.08 0.42 -11.46
C LYS A 52 13.57 0.21 -11.25
N ARG A 53 14.14 -0.77 -11.90
CA ARG A 53 15.58 -0.94 -11.97
C ARG A 53 16.11 -0.42 -13.29
#